data_e2e9e3a906c599f4cbfb9e2a1e29cf14
#
_entry.id   e2e9e3a906c599f4cbfb9e2a1e29cf14
#
_cell.length_a   1.000
_cell.length_b   1.000
_cell.length_c   1.000
_cell.angle_alpha   90.00
_cell.angle_beta   90.00
_cell.angle_gamma   90.00
#
_symmetry.space_group_name_H-M   'P 1'
#
loop_
_entity.id
_entity.type
_entity.pdbx_description
1 polymer ?
#
loop_
_entity_poly.entity_id
_entity_poly.type
_entity_poly.pdbx_seq_one_letter_code
_entity_poly.pdbx_strand_id
1 'polypeptide(L)'
;MRLGHQATIKPLDKMTLKANIKSTSKIFLQWKKLDRVSGYAIYRYDSGKQRYEKIKTVSTQETSYTDSKLKSGKTYYYKIVPYRSITYTNAGNLCKVVNGSSSNIAKCITKPGKPVIKAKRSGRRIKVKIKKVSGASGYKVYLRKGKKGRYKVVKTYKGNRTRTYKSRKLKRKKMYYVKVRAYKTYQSKKYFGKYSKTKKVKIPKK
;
A
#
# COMPACT_ATOMS: atom_id res chain seq x y z
N MET A 1 38.90 37.47 -30.25
CA MET A 1 38.20 37.13 -28.99
C MET A 1 36.80 36.66 -29.30
N ARG A 2 36.51 35.35 -29.21
CA ARG A 2 35.15 34.84 -29.36
C ARG A 2 34.55 34.73 -27.94
N LEU A 3 33.64 35.64 -27.62
CA LEU A 3 32.83 35.53 -26.43
C LEU A 3 31.96 34.27 -26.53
N GLY A 4 32.34 33.24 -25.78
CA GLY A 4 31.54 32.01 -25.70
C GLY A 4 30.19 32.34 -25.09
N HIS A 5 29.11 32.22 -25.87
CA HIS A 5 27.75 32.25 -25.35
C HIS A 5 27.58 31.09 -24.36
N GLN A 6 27.63 31.39 -23.05
CA GLN A 6 27.17 30.45 -22.04
C GLN A 6 25.66 30.27 -22.21
N ALA A 7 25.26 29.16 -22.81
CA ALA A 7 23.85 28.81 -22.90
C ALA A 7 23.31 28.62 -21.47
N THR A 8 22.52 29.55 -20.99
CA THR A 8 21.86 29.46 -19.70
C THR A 8 20.82 28.34 -19.75
N ILE A 9 21.09 27.24 -19.10
CA ILE A 9 20.15 26.11 -19.04
C ILE A 9 19.00 26.51 -18.10
N LYS A 10 17.81 26.75 -18.66
CA LYS A 10 16.62 27.04 -17.87
C LYS A 10 16.34 25.91 -16.88
N PRO A 11 16.16 26.20 -15.57
CA PRO A 11 15.81 25.20 -14.58
C PRO A 11 14.56 24.40 -14.96
N LEU A 12 14.52 23.13 -14.58
CA LEU A 12 13.35 22.29 -14.74
C LEU A 12 12.27 22.63 -13.72
N ASP A 13 11.02 22.66 -14.15
CA ASP A 13 9.88 23.00 -13.30
C ASP A 13 9.73 21.99 -12.15
N LYS A 14 9.21 22.48 -11.01
CA LYS A 14 8.93 21.63 -9.84
C LYS A 14 7.72 20.75 -10.13
N MET A 15 7.86 19.45 -9.87
CA MET A 15 6.79 18.50 -10.13
C MET A 15 6.11 18.00 -8.85
N THR A 16 4.87 17.54 -8.99
CA THR A 16 4.08 16.96 -7.89
C THR A 16 3.87 15.46 -8.13
N LEU A 17 4.24 14.65 -7.13
CA LEU A 17 4.03 13.20 -7.13
C LEU A 17 2.81 12.85 -6.28
N LYS A 18 1.87 12.09 -6.85
CA LYS A 18 0.74 11.47 -6.15
C LYS A 18 1.00 9.97 -5.98
N ALA A 19 0.72 9.44 -4.79
CA ALA A 19 0.87 8.02 -4.49
C ALA A 19 -0.45 7.44 -3.97
N ASN A 20 -0.94 6.37 -4.62
CA ASN A 20 -2.24 5.77 -4.38
C ASN A 20 -2.14 4.31 -3.94
N ILE A 21 -2.99 3.91 -2.98
CA ILE A 21 -3.04 2.55 -2.41
C ILE A 21 -3.70 1.60 -3.41
N LYS A 22 -2.92 0.74 -4.06
CA LYS A 22 -3.47 -0.24 -5.04
C LYS A 22 -3.83 -1.57 -4.36
N SER A 23 -2.89 -2.20 -3.64
CA SER A 23 -3.13 -3.53 -3.05
C SER A 23 -2.34 -3.77 -1.76
N THR A 24 -2.22 -5.03 -1.35
CA THR A 24 -1.36 -5.47 -0.24
C THR A 24 0.14 -5.45 -0.58
N SER A 25 0.49 -5.32 -1.86
CA SER A 25 1.87 -5.38 -2.35
C SER A 25 2.18 -4.42 -3.49
N LYS A 26 1.25 -3.49 -3.80
CA LYS A 26 1.42 -2.53 -4.90
C LYS A 26 0.95 -1.13 -4.48
N ILE A 27 1.74 -0.12 -4.85
CA ILE A 27 1.42 1.31 -4.76
C ILE A 27 1.49 1.88 -6.18
N PHE A 28 0.52 2.71 -6.55
CA PHE A 28 0.47 3.38 -7.84
C PHE A 28 0.93 4.82 -7.67
N LEU A 29 1.94 5.22 -8.45
CA LEU A 29 2.51 6.56 -8.50
C LEU A 29 2.04 7.23 -9.78
N GLN A 30 1.76 8.53 -9.70
CA GLN A 30 1.29 9.34 -10.82
C GLN A 30 1.80 10.76 -10.71
N TRP A 31 2.16 11.37 -11.85
CA TRP A 31 2.65 12.75 -11.96
C TRP A 31 2.19 13.37 -13.27
N LYS A 32 2.32 14.69 -13.40
CA LYS A 32 2.11 15.38 -14.67
C LYS A 32 3.39 15.35 -15.50
N LYS A 33 3.24 15.24 -16.82
CA LYS A 33 4.35 15.39 -17.77
C LYS A 33 4.98 16.78 -17.61
N LEU A 34 6.31 16.83 -17.68
CA LEU A 34 7.06 18.08 -17.82
C LEU A 34 7.66 18.19 -19.21
N ASP A 35 7.76 19.41 -19.70
CA ASP A 35 8.48 19.71 -20.92
C ASP A 35 9.99 19.75 -20.69
N ARG A 36 10.77 19.60 -21.76
CA ARG A 36 12.22 19.72 -21.77
C ARG A 36 12.96 18.75 -20.85
N VAL A 37 12.37 17.60 -20.54
CA VAL A 37 13.01 16.51 -19.79
C VAL A 37 13.32 15.34 -20.72
N SER A 38 14.34 14.56 -20.41
CA SER A 38 14.66 13.29 -21.08
C SER A 38 13.99 12.10 -20.39
N GLY A 39 13.54 12.27 -19.13
CA GLY A 39 12.83 11.26 -18.39
C GLY A 39 12.73 11.58 -16.90
N TYR A 40 12.34 10.58 -16.12
CA TYR A 40 12.12 10.70 -14.70
C TYR A 40 12.79 9.55 -13.93
N ALA A 41 13.52 9.88 -12.88
CA ALA A 41 14.07 8.92 -11.93
C ALA A 41 13.15 8.82 -10.71
N ILE A 42 12.66 7.61 -10.41
CA ILE A 42 11.74 7.33 -9.30
C ILE A 42 12.55 6.78 -8.13
N TYR A 43 12.37 7.38 -6.97
CA TYR A 43 13.06 7.00 -5.75
C TYR A 43 12.09 6.54 -4.69
N ARG A 44 12.48 5.53 -3.92
CA ARG A 44 11.78 5.04 -2.72
C ARG A 44 12.72 5.09 -1.54
N TYR A 45 12.22 5.54 -0.38
CA TYR A 45 12.99 5.56 0.86
C TYR A 45 13.26 4.14 1.35
N ASP A 46 14.52 3.83 1.56
CA ASP A 46 14.99 2.60 2.20
C ASP A 46 15.30 2.87 3.68
N SER A 47 14.48 2.29 4.57
CA SER A 47 14.63 2.48 6.01
C SER A 47 15.88 1.81 6.61
N GLY A 48 16.42 0.79 5.95
CA GLY A 48 17.64 0.13 6.39
C GLY A 48 18.88 0.97 6.08
N LYS A 49 18.89 1.62 4.93
CA LYS A 49 19.98 2.50 4.49
C LYS A 49 19.75 3.97 4.87
N GLN A 50 18.60 4.32 5.43
CA GLN A 50 18.18 5.68 5.80
C GLN A 50 18.29 6.71 4.67
N ARG A 51 18.13 6.29 3.41
CA ARG A 51 18.20 7.14 2.23
C ARG A 51 17.21 6.76 1.14
N TYR A 52 17.04 7.65 0.15
CA TYR A 52 16.23 7.37 -1.04
C TYR A 52 17.06 6.61 -2.07
N GLU A 53 16.61 5.43 -2.44
CA GLU A 53 17.20 4.59 -3.48
C GLU A 53 16.40 4.72 -4.78
N LYS A 54 17.10 4.87 -5.90
CA LYS A 54 16.47 4.87 -7.23
C LYS A 54 15.95 3.47 -7.54
N ILE A 55 14.63 3.36 -7.78
CA ILE A 55 13.97 2.08 -8.05
C ILE A 55 13.62 1.91 -9.53
N LYS A 56 13.51 3.01 -10.30
CA LYS A 56 13.20 2.97 -11.72
C LYS A 56 13.57 4.29 -12.39
N THR A 57 13.99 4.21 -13.65
CA THR A 57 14.03 5.34 -14.58
C THR A 57 12.99 5.07 -15.66
N VAL A 58 12.25 6.09 -16.07
CA VAL A 58 11.18 6.01 -17.05
C VAL A 58 11.32 7.15 -18.08
N SER A 59 10.74 6.95 -19.27
CA SER A 59 10.76 7.91 -20.36
C SER A 59 9.84 9.11 -20.10
N THR A 60 9.89 10.12 -20.98
CA THR A 60 9.02 11.30 -20.93
C THR A 60 7.55 10.99 -21.18
N GLN A 61 7.24 9.90 -21.87
CA GLN A 61 5.86 9.50 -22.17
C GLN A 61 5.17 8.85 -20.98
N GLU A 62 5.92 8.35 -20.02
CA GLU A 62 5.39 7.69 -18.84
C GLU A 62 5.08 8.72 -17.76
N THR A 63 3.83 8.79 -17.35
CA THR A 63 3.33 9.68 -16.27
C THR A 63 2.86 8.90 -15.04
N SER A 64 3.12 7.60 -15.03
CA SER A 64 2.75 6.73 -13.91
C SER A 64 3.69 5.53 -13.77
N TYR A 65 3.76 4.99 -12.56
CA TYR A 65 4.51 3.78 -12.26
C TYR A 65 3.82 2.98 -11.15
N THR A 66 3.82 1.67 -11.25
CA THR A 66 3.32 0.79 -10.19
C THR A 66 4.49 0.09 -9.48
N ASP A 67 4.83 0.56 -8.29
CA ASP A 67 5.77 -0.16 -7.43
C ASP A 67 5.10 -1.43 -6.89
N SER A 68 5.75 -2.57 -7.06
CA SER A 68 5.22 -3.90 -6.76
C SER A 68 6.15 -4.67 -5.81
N LYS A 69 5.75 -5.90 -5.43
CA LYS A 69 6.48 -6.77 -4.49
C LYS A 69 6.71 -6.12 -3.11
N LEU A 70 5.87 -5.17 -2.74
CA LEU A 70 5.94 -4.46 -1.46
C LEU A 70 5.45 -5.35 -0.30
N LYS A 71 5.97 -5.14 0.90
CA LYS A 71 5.48 -5.79 2.13
C LYS A 71 4.12 -5.22 2.52
N SER A 72 3.17 -6.10 2.91
CA SER A 72 1.81 -5.69 3.26
C SER A 72 1.74 -4.91 4.58
N GLY A 73 0.84 -3.94 4.67
CA GLY A 73 0.61 -3.13 5.87
C GLY A 73 1.75 -2.17 6.22
N LYS A 74 2.69 -1.93 5.32
CA LYS A 74 3.82 -1.01 5.51
C LYS A 74 3.51 0.38 4.97
N THR A 75 4.28 1.36 5.42
CA THR A 75 4.31 2.72 4.88
C THR A 75 5.52 2.88 3.99
N TYR A 76 5.35 3.58 2.89
CA TYR A 76 6.38 3.86 1.91
C TYR A 76 6.40 5.35 1.58
N TYR A 77 7.58 5.86 1.25
CA TYR A 77 7.81 7.24 0.87
C TYR A 77 8.50 7.27 -0.49
N TYR A 78 8.05 8.12 -1.38
CA TYR A 78 8.55 8.25 -2.74
C TYR A 78 8.86 9.70 -3.05
N LYS A 79 9.83 9.91 -3.92
CA LYS A 79 10.06 11.15 -4.65
C LYS A 79 10.41 10.83 -6.10
N ILE A 80 10.22 11.77 -6.97
CA ILE A 80 10.60 11.68 -8.38
C ILE A 80 11.48 12.86 -8.73
N VAL A 81 12.48 12.62 -9.57
CA VAL A 81 13.42 13.64 -10.05
C VAL A 81 13.37 13.64 -11.57
N PRO A 82 12.95 14.73 -12.21
CA PRO A 82 13.08 14.87 -13.65
C PRO A 82 14.56 15.05 -14.01
N TYR A 83 14.98 14.56 -15.15
CA TYR A 83 16.34 14.78 -15.64
C TYR A 83 16.35 15.14 -17.13
N ARG A 84 17.42 15.83 -17.55
CA ARG A 84 17.75 16.13 -18.93
C ARG A 84 19.12 15.60 -19.26
N SER A 85 19.21 14.83 -20.34
CA SER A 85 20.49 14.44 -20.94
C SER A 85 20.84 15.48 -22.02
N ILE A 86 22.05 16.02 -21.96
CA ILE A 86 22.56 16.99 -22.92
C ILE A 86 23.80 16.34 -23.55
N THR A 87 23.79 16.20 -24.87
CA THR A 87 24.94 15.73 -25.62
C THR A 87 25.64 16.92 -26.24
N TYR A 88 26.93 17.05 -26.01
CA TYR A 88 27.77 18.07 -26.63
C TYR A 88 28.51 17.45 -27.80
N THR A 89 28.25 17.89 -29.04
CA THR A 89 28.83 17.34 -30.26
C THR A 89 30.27 17.77 -30.54
N ASN A 90 30.71 18.91 -29.96
CA ASN A 90 32.02 19.54 -30.32
C ASN A 90 33.21 19.07 -29.45
N ALA A 91 33.06 18.09 -28.59
CA ALA A 91 34.13 17.60 -27.70
C ALA A 91 33.99 16.10 -27.45
N GLY A 92 33.86 15.29 -28.50
CA GLY A 92 33.89 13.85 -28.35
C GLY A 92 32.69 13.26 -27.56
N ASN A 93 31.45 13.56 -27.95
CA ASN A 93 30.21 12.97 -27.42
C ASN A 93 30.08 12.94 -25.88
N LEU A 94 30.48 13.99 -25.20
CA LEU A 94 30.27 14.11 -23.77
C LEU A 94 28.78 14.25 -23.45
N CYS A 95 28.20 13.22 -22.78
CA CYS A 95 26.83 13.25 -22.32
C CYS A 95 26.79 13.73 -20.86
N LYS A 96 26.15 14.89 -20.61
CA LYS A 96 25.92 15.42 -19.25
C LYS A 96 24.46 15.20 -18.86
N VAL A 97 24.24 14.61 -17.68
CA VAL A 97 22.90 14.50 -17.11
C VAL A 97 22.69 15.61 -16.07
N VAL A 98 21.67 16.44 -16.33
CA VAL A 98 21.25 17.49 -15.39
C VAL A 98 19.96 17.06 -14.71
N ASN A 99 20.00 16.96 -13.39
CA ASN A 99 18.82 16.64 -12.58
C ASN A 99 18.06 17.92 -12.23
N GLY A 100 16.74 17.86 -12.32
CA GLY A 100 15.87 18.91 -11.80
C GLY A 100 15.60 18.76 -10.32
N SER A 101 14.83 19.69 -9.76
CA SER A 101 14.39 19.63 -8.37
C SER A 101 13.51 18.40 -8.13
N SER A 102 13.69 17.74 -6.97
CA SER A 102 12.83 16.61 -6.59
C SER A 102 11.39 17.07 -6.34
N SER A 103 10.43 16.19 -6.63
CA SER A 103 9.04 16.39 -6.24
C SER A 103 8.87 16.48 -4.71
N ASN A 104 7.64 16.78 -4.27
CA ASN A 104 7.23 16.51 -2.90
C ASN A 104 7.45 15.04 -2.53
N ILE A 105 7.61 14.77 -1.23
CA ILE A 105 7.61 13.40 -0.71
C ILE A 105 6.18 12.87 -0.67
N ALA A 106 5.89 11.87 -1.50
CA ALA A 106 4.60 11.20 -1.53
C ALA A 106 4.58 10.01 -0.56
N LYS A 107 3.89 10.16 0.56
CA LYS A 107 3.67 9.11 1.56
C LYS A 107 2.48 8.24 1.15
N CYS A 108 2.62 6.92 1.23
CA CYS A 108 1.54 5.98 0.93
C CYS A 108 1.67 4.69 1.76
N ILE A 109 0.62 3.88 1.79
CA ILE A 109 0.61 2.60 2.50
C ILE A 109 0.22 1.45 1.57
N THR A 110 0.62 0.23 1.91
CA THR A 110 -0.01 -0.99 1.39
C THR A 110 -1.14 -1.45 2.31
N LYS A 111 -2.16 -2.11 1.74
CA LYS A 111 -3.24 -2.73 2.53
C LYS A 111 -2.68 -3.84 3.42
N PRO A 112 -3.27 -4.10 4.61
CA PRO A 112 -2.82 -5.18 5.48
C PRO A 112 -3.10 -6.55 4.86
N GLY A 113 -2.31 -7.55 5.26
CA GLY A 113 -2.44 -8.92 4.81
C GLY A 113 -3.75 -9.59 5.24
N LYS A 114 -3.96 -10.80 4.75
CA LYS A 114 -5.11 -11.66 5.07
C LYS A 114 -4.95 -12.23 6.48
N PRO A 115 -5.94 -12.08 7.40
CA PRO A 115 -5.87 -12.66 8.73
C PRO A 115 -5.92 -14.19 8.71
N VAL A 116 -5.15 -14.83 9.59
CA VAL A 116 -5.27 -16.24 9.90
C VAL A 116 -6.12 -16.37 11.16
N ILE A 117 -7.18 -17.19 11.09
CA ILE A 117 -8.10 -17.43 12.21
C ILE A 117 -8.28 -18.91 12.52
N LYS A 118 -8.43 -19.20 13.81
CA LYS A 118 -8.94 -20.49 14.31
C LYS A 118 -10.30 -20.21 14.96
N ALA A 119 -11.33 -20.99 14.59
CA ALA A 119 -12.65 -20.86 15.17
C ALA A 119 -13.11 -22.21 15.72
N LYS A 120 -13.61 -22.22 16.95
CA LYS A 120 -14.15 -23.41 17.60
C LYS A 120 -15.45 -23.09 18.36
N ARG A 121 -16.27 -24.11 18.55
CA ARG A 121 -17.42 -24.03 19.44
C ARG A 121 -16.98 -23.94 20.90
N SER A 122 -17.74 -23.24 21.72
CA SER A 122 -17.60 -23.14 23.17
C SER A 122 -19.02 -23.04 23.76
N GLY A 123 -19.62 -24.20 24.05
CA GLY A 123 -21.05 -24.32 24.37
C GLY A 123 -21.92 -23.76 23.23
N ARG A 124 -22.82 -22.85 23.55
CA ARG A 124 -23.66 -22.12 22.56
C ARG A 124 -22.97 -20.88 21.97
N ARG A 125 -21.65 -20.78 22.07
CA ARG A 125 -20.84 -19.63 21.57
C ARG A 125 -19.80 -20.11 20.57
N ILE A 126 -19.28 -19.16 19.78
CA ILE A 126 -18.12 -19.36 18.91
C ILE A 126 -16.97 -18.56 19.48
N LYS A 127 -15.83 -19.21 19.72
CA LYS A 127 -14.56 -18.60 20.09
C LYS A 127 -13.67 -18.53 18.86
N VAL A 128 -13.21 -17.33 18.46
CA VAL A 128 -12.37 -17.09 17.29
C VAL A 128 -11.04 -16.48 17.74
N LYS A 129 -9.95 -17.22 17.60
CA LYS A 129 -8.58 -16.68 17.79
C LYS A 129 -8.12 -16.10 16.48
N ILE A 130 -7.70 -14.83 16.49
CA ILE A 130 -7.22 -14.06 15.34
C ILE A 130 -5.73 -13.83 15.55
N LYS A 131 -4.88 -14.38 14.67
CA LYS A 131 -3.43 -14.12 14.73
C LYS A 131 -3.13 -12.66 14.34
N LYS A 132 -2.08 -12.09 14.93
CA LYS A 132 -1.54 -10.77 14.59
C LYS A 132 -1.26 -10.69 13.08
N VAL A 133 -1.64 -9.58 12.44
CA VAL A 133 -1.33 -9.26 11.03
C VAL A 133 -0.42 -8.05 11.01
N SER A 134 0.78 -8.20 10.46
CA SER A 134 1.75 -7.11 10.39
C SER A 134 1.16 -5.85 9.77
N GLY A 135 1.40 -4.69 10.39
CA GLY A 135 0.97 -3.39 9.92
C GLY A 135 -0.54 -3.12 9.95
N ALA A 136 -1.36 -4.02 10.51
CA ALA A 136 -2.78 -3.74 10.72
C ALA A 136 -2.99 -2.73 11.85
N SER A 137 -4.01 -1.87 11.72
CA SER A 137 -4.50 -1.00 12.81
C SER A 137 -5.65 -1.63 13.57
N GLY A 138 -6.17 -2.77 13.10
CA GLY A 138 -7.23 -3.50 13.77
C GLY A 138 -7.94 -4.52 12.89
N TYR A 139 -9.05 -5.06 13.42
CA TYR A 139 -9.78 -6.16 12.79
C TYR A 139 -11.29 -5.93 12.85
N LYS A 140 -12.02 -6.34 11.81
CA LYS A 140 -13.48 -6.52 11.86
C LYS A 140 -13.83 -7.99 11.76
N VAL A 141 -14.65 -8.49 12.69
CA VAL A 141 -15.19 -9.85 12.73
C VAL A 141 -16.58 -9.85 12.13
N TYR A 142 -16.81 -10.76 11.20
CA TYR A 142 -18.07 -10.92 10.49
C TYR A 142 -18.65 -12.30 10.78
N LEU A 143 -19.93 -12.36 11.09
CA LEU A 143 -20.67 -13.57 11.39
C LEU A 143 -21.93 -13.63 10.55
N ARG A 144 -22.30 -14.82 10.04
CA ARG A 144 -23.61 -15.09 9.43
C ARG A 144 -24.18 -16.41 9.92
N LYS A 145 -25.50 -16.52 9.95
CA LYS A 145 -26.25 -17.75 10.21
C LYS A 145 -26.69 -18.38 8.89
N GLY A 146 -26.46 -19.69 8.70
CA GLY A 146 -26.83 -20.42 7.49
C GLY A 146 -26.01 -20.05 6.23
N LYS A 147 -26.14 -20.84 5.16
CA LYS A 147 -25.45 -20.61 3.88
C LYS A 147 -25.93 -19.31 3.19
N LYS A 148 -27.23 -19.04 3.18
CA LYS A 148 -27.86 -17.90 2.47
C LYS A 148 -27.86 -16.60 3.30
N GLY A 149 -27.50 -16.63 4.60
CA GLY A 149 -27.54 -15.45 5.46
C GLY A 149 -26.50 -14.37 5.11
N ARG A 150 -26.82 -13.11 5.37
CA ARG A 150 -25.89 -11.99 5.18
C ARG A 150 -24.86 -11.91 6.31
N TYR A 151 -23.61 -11.55 6.00
CA TYR A 151 -22.59 -11.29 7.00
C TYR A 151 -22.85 -9.96 7.71
N LYS A 152 -22.93 -10.00 9.03
CA LYS A 152 -22.99 -8.80 9.89
C LYS A 152 -21.67 -8.61 10.61
N VAL A 153 -21.24 -7.37 10.81
CA VAL A 153 -20.10 -7.05 11.67
C VAL A 153 -20.52 -7.26 13.11
N VAL A 154 -19.85 -8.16 13.83
CA VAL A 154 -20.18 -8.50 15.22
C VAL A 154 -19.16 -7.96 16.23
N LYS A 155 -17.97 -7.58 15.78
CA LYS A 155 -16.94 -6.92 16.59
C LYS A 155 -15.93 -6.18 15.72
N THR A 156 -15.51 -5.02 16.20
CA THR A 156 -14.34 -4.29 15.68
C THR A 156 -13.30 -4.19 16.80
N TYR A 157 -12.07 -4.55 16.49
CA TYR A 157 -10.92 -4.41 17.38
C TYR A 157 -9.99 -3.32 16.87
N LYS A 158 -9.51 -2.45 17.75
CA LYS A 158 -8.41 -1.52 17.51
C LYS A 158 -7.08 -2.18 17.94
N GLY A 159 -5.99 -1.79 17.31
CA GLY A 159 -4.63 -2.25 17.62
C GLY A 159 -4.23 -3.55 16.92
N ASN A 160 -2.91 -3.70 16.78
CA ASN A 160 -2.25 -4.78 16.06
C ASN A 160 -1.72 -5.85 17.00
N ARG A 161 -2.58 -6.62 17.61
CA ARG A 161 -2.22 -7.76 18.45
C ARG A 161 -3.14 -8.96 18.19
N THR A 162 -2.76 -10.14 18.67
CA THR A 162 -3.64 -11.31 18.68
C THR A 162 -4.92 -10.98 19.43
N ARG A 163 -6.06 -11.39 18.89
CA ARG A 163 -7.38 -11.15 19.49
C ARG A 163 -8.16 -12.44 19.63
N THR A 164 -8.99 -12.50 20.64
CA THR A 164 -9.99 -13.56 20.79
C THR A 164 -11.39 -12.92 20.81
N TYR A 165 -12.20 -13.31 19.85
CA TYR A 165 -13.62 -12.98 19.83
C TYR A 165 -14.43 -14.13 20.40
N LYS A 166 -15.35 -13.84 21.29
CA LYS A 166 -16.36 -14.78 21.81
C LYS A 166 -17.74 -14.22 21.46
N SER A 167 -18.56 -15.00 20.74
CA SER A 167 -19.91 -14.56 20.38
C SER A 167 -20.83 -14.51 21.60
N ARG A 168 -21.96 -13.81 21.51
CA ARG A 168 -23.10 -14.04 22.40
C ARG A 168 -23.64 -15.47 22.22
N LYS A 169 -24.56 -15.93 23.07
CA LYS A 169 -25.26 -17.22 22.90
C LYS A 169 -25.97 -17.25 21.53
N LEU A 170 -25.77 -18.32 20.79
CA LEU A 170 -26.30 -18.52 19.42
C LEU A 170 -27.44 -19.53 19.43
N LYS A 171 -28.31 -19.47 18.39
CA LYS A 171 -29.41 -20.42 18.23
C LYS A 171 -28.89 -21.83 17.98
N ARG A 172 -29.46 -22.82 18.65
CA ARG A 172 -29.16 -24.24 18.47
C ARG A 172 -29.59 -24.75 17.07
N LYS A 173 -29.17 -25.93 16.67
CA LYS A 173 -29.45 -26.58 15.37
C LYS A 173 -29.08 -25.74 14.15
N LYS A 174 -28.16 -24.75 14.27
CA LYS A 174 -27.79 -23.86 13.18
C LYS A 174 -26.30 -23.90 12.90
N MET A 175 -25.96 -23.74 11.62
CA MET A 175 -24.59 -23.54 11.13
C MET A 175 -24.28 -22.04 11.09
N TYR A 176 -23.11 -21.68 11.56
CA TYR A 176 -22.61 -20.30 11.52
C TYR A 176 -21.31 -20.25 10.74
N TYR A 177 -21.09 -19.12 10.06
CA TYR A 177 -19.92 -18.87 9.23
C TYR A 177 -19.26 -17.59 9.75
N VAL A 178 -17.96 -17.68 10.05
CA VAL A 178 -17.19 -16.55 10.54
C VAL A 178 -16.01 -16.27 9.62
N LYS A 179 -15.78 -14.99 9.35
CA LYS A 179 -14.58 -14.50 8.67
C LYS A 179 -14.12 -13.20 9.32
N VAL A 180 -12.86 -12.86 9.13
CA VAL A 180 -12.24 -11.67 9.70
C VAL A 180 -11.53 -10.90 8.60
N ARG A 181 -11.47 -9.58 8.75
CA ARG A 181 -10.75 -8.70 7.85
C ARG A 181 -9.90 -7.73 8.65
N ALA A 182 -8.60 -7.65 8.33
CA ALA A 182 -7.72 -6.63 8.90
C ALA A 182 -7.92 -5.31 8.18
N TYR A 183 -7.70 -4.20 8.89
CA TYR A 183 -7.65 -2.87 8.29
C TYR A 183 -6.41 -2.09 8.77
N LYS A 184 -5.95 -1.16 7.94
CA LYS A 184 -4.98 -0.13 8.30
C LYS A 184 -5.66 1.24 8.20
N THR A 185 -5.50 2.06 9.22
CA THR A 185 -5.96 3.45 9.20
C THR A 185 -4.86 4.32 8.61
N TYR A 186 -5.23 5.16 7.65
CA TYR A 186 -4.35 6.12 7.01
C TYR A 186 -5.18 7.33 6.57
N GLN A 187 -4.76 8.54 6.92
CA GLN A 187 -5.52 9.77 6.69
C GLN A 187 -7.00 9.62 7.12
N SER A 188 -7.23 9.21 8.36
CA SER A 188 -8.55 8.98 8.97
C SER A 188 -9.44 7.92 8.30
N LYS A 189 -9.04 7.36 7.14
CA LYS A 189 -9.77 6.31 6.42
C LYS A 189 -9.26 4.90 6.76
N LYS A 190 -10.16 3.90 6.71
CA LYS A 190 -9.81 2.48 6.93
C LYS A 190 -9.65 1.78 5.60
N TYR A 191 -8.45 1.28 5.32
CA TYR A 191 -8.11 0.49 4.13
C TYR A 191 -8.07 -0.99 4.50
N PHE A 192 -8.98 -1.77 3.92
CA PHE A 192 -9.17 -3.17 4.27
C PHE A 192 -8.33 -4.11 3.39
N GLY A 193 -7.69 -5.11 4.03
CA GLY A 193 -7.06 -6.24 3.37
C GLY A 193 -8.09 -7.26 2.85
N LYS A 194 -7.64 -8.43 2.39
CA LYS A 194 -8.52 -9.55 2.02
C LYS A 194 -9.16 -10.18 3.26
N TYR A 195 -10.31 -10.84 3.09
CA TYR A 195 -10.91 -11.64 4.16
C TYR A 195 -10.08 -12.87 4.50
N SER A 196 -10.10 -13.32 5.75
CA SER A 196 -9.63 -14.65 6.15
C SER A 196 -10.37 -15.76 5.39
N LYS A 197 -9.83 -16.99 5.39
CA LYS A 197 -10.63 -18.17 5.07
C LYS A 197 -11.86 -18.20 6.00
N THR A 198 -13.06 -18.48 5.45
CA THR A 198 -14.29 -18.64 6.24
C THR A 198 -14.18 -19.90 7.09
N LYS A 199 -14.54 -19.80 8.36
CA LYS A 199 -14.67 -20.95 9.25
C LYS A 199 -16.15 -21.26 9.50
N LYS A 200 -16.52 -22.54 9.43
CA LYS A 200 -17.86 -23.05 9.71
C LYS A 200 -17.91 -23.62 11.12
N VAL A 201 -18.95 -23.32 11.88
CA VAL A 201 -19.13 -23.84 13.23
C VAL A 201 -20.60 -24.19 13.42
N LYS A 202 -20.90 -25.47 13.73
CA LYS A 202 -22.24 -25.97 14.04
C LYS A 202 -22.53 -25.79 15.53
N ILE A 203 -23.70 -25.29 15.87
CA ILE A 203 -24.25 -25.27 17.23
C ILE A 203 -25.25 -26.43 17.31
N PRO A 204 -24.97 -27.51 18.05
CA PRO A 204 -25.80 -28.69 18.08
C PRO A 204 -27.15 -28.49 18.77
N LYS A 205 -27.95 -29.54 18.88
CA LYS A 205 -29.25 -29.55 19.57
C LYS A 205 -29.05 -29.43 21.08
N LYS A 206 -28.14 -30.18 21.65
CA LYS A 206 -27.61 -30.11 23.03
C LYS A 206 -26.13 -29.78 23.05
#